data_ff9f371ebdbb03501510c876a62b8572
#
_entry.id   ff9f371ebdbb03501510c876a62b8572
#
_cell.length_a   1.000
_cell.length_b   1.000
_cell.length_c   1.000
_cell.angle_alpha   90.00
_cell.angle_beta   90.00
_cell.angle_gamma   90.00
#
_symmetry.space_group_name_H-M   'P 1'
#
loop_
_entity.id
_entity.type
_entity.pdbx_description
1 polymer ?
#
loop_
_entity_poly.entity_id
_entity_poly.type
_entity_poly.pdbx_seq_one_letter_code
_entity_poly.pdbx_strand_id
1 'polypeptide(L)'
;KINNIMKKSILFITGTRADFGKLEPLAKLLHDEGFDISFFITGMHMMSKYGKTSNEVKKFKGANFFEFENQKENDSLEVILTKTILGFSEFIAENKPDLVVIHGDRIEALAASLVCSMKYIRSAHIEGGEISGSIDECFRHCNTKLCTTHFVSSELAANRVQSLGEQKGSIFTIGSPELDIHNEESDLSIIDVKKRYSINFDEYGIVIFHPVTSEIDTIGDQAGALFKALKETKKKFIVIAPNNDPGSEKIFSILNLLDKNYFKILPSMRFRNFSV
;
A
#
# COMPACT_ATOMS: atom_id res chain seq x y z
N LYS A 1 -33.27 0.30 29.74
CA LYS A 1 -32.82 1.14 28.61
C LYS A 1 -31.38 0.70 28.32
N ILE A 2 -31.19 -0.13 27.31
CA ILE A 2 -29.88 -0.47 26.78
C ILE A 2 -29.38 0.80 26.10
N ASN A 3 -28.37 1.43 26.69
CA ASN A 3 -27.64 2.50 26.02
C ASN A 3 -27.05 1.92 24.74
N ASN A 4 -27.65 2.19 23.61
CA ASN A 4 -27.04 1.98 22.30
C ASN A 4 -25.87 2.97 22.21
N ILE A 5 -24.71 2.60 22.75
CA ILE A 5 -23.47 3.32 22.49
C ILE A 5 -23.23 3.10 20.99
N MET A 6 -23.44 4.14 20.18
CA MET A 6 -23.10 4.07 18.75
C MET A 6 -21.65 3.66 18.64
N LYS A 7 -21.40 2.56 17.91
CA LYS A 7 -20.05 2.11 17.62
C LYS A 7 -19.32 3.22 16.90
N LYS A 8 -18.09 3.52 17.34
CA LYS A 8 -17.25 4.47 16.61
C LYS A 8 -16.81 3.87 15.28
N SER A 9 -16.86 4.67 14.25
CA SER A 9 -16.55 4.27 12.88
C SER A 9 -15.12 4.66 12.49
N ILE A 10 -14.39 3.71 11.92
CA ILE A 10 -13.02 3.90 11.45
C ILE A 10 -12.96 3.56 9.96
N LEU A 11 -12.51 4.53 9.17
CA LEU A 11 -12.33 4.39 7.75
C LEU A 11 -10.85 4.20 7.41
N PHE A 12 -10.54 3.13 6.71
CA PHE A 12 -9.22 2.86 6.15
C PHE A 12 -9.19 3.22 4.68
N ILE A 13 -8.14 3.92 4.24
CA ILE A 13 -7.90 4.23 2.83
C ILE A 13 -6.85 3.28 2.31
N THR A 14 -7.14 2.62 1.19
CA THR A 14 -6.20 1.71 0.56
C THR A 14 -6.20 1.86 -0.96
N GLY A 15 -5.01 2.02 -1.54
CA GLY A 15 -4.78 2.17 -2.98
C GLY A 15 -4.02 1.00 -3.59
N THR A 16 -3.32 0.21 -2.77
CA THR A 16 -2.47 -0.88 -3.24
C THR A 16 -2.53 -2.10 -2.32
N ARG A 17 -2.05 -3.23 -2.82
CA ARG A 17 -1.92 -4.45 -2.04
C ARG A 17 -0.90 -4.31 -0.90
N ALA A 18 0.14 -3.50 -1.12
CA ALA A 18 1.18 -3.29 -0.13
C ALA A 18 0.66 -2.53 1.09
N ASP A 19 -0.10 -1.47 0.87
CA ASP A 19 -0.69 -0.71 1.98
C ASP A 19 -1.81 -1.51 2.67
N PHE A 20 -2.66 -2.21 1.92
CA PHE A 20 -3.68 -3.07 2.51
C PHE A 20 -3.07 -4.15 3.42
N GLY A 21 -1.95 -4.76 3.01
CA GLY A 21 -1.26 -5.75 3.83
C GLY A 21 -0.84 -5.22 5.22
N LYS A 22 -0.51 -3.94 5.32
CA LYS A 22 -0.19 -3.27 6.59
C LYS A 22 -1.42 -2.80 7.36
N LEU A 23 -2.49 -2.47 6.65
CA LEU A 23 -3.74 -1.98 7.25
C LEU A 23 -4.66 -3.13 7.72
N GLU A 24 -4.63 -4.29 7.06
CA GLU A 24 -5.49 -5.44 7.38
C GLU A 24 -5.36 -5.89 8.83
N PRO A 25 -4.15 -6.07 9.44
CA PRO A 25 -4.01 -6.45 10.84
C PRO A 25 -4.60 -5.42 11.80
N LEU A 26 -4.36 -4.14 11.54
CA LEU A 26 -4.89 -3.04 12.35
C LEU A 26 -6.42 -3.00 12.29
N ALA A 27 -6.99 -3.14 11.09
CA ALA A 27 -8.43 -3.16 10.89
C ALA A 27 -9.07 -4.37 11.59
N LYS A 28 -8.43 -5.55 11.55
CA LYS A 28 -8.89 -6.75 12.22
C LYS A 28 -8.94 -6.56 13.74
N LEU A 29 -7.85 -6.07 14.33
CA LEU A 29 -7.79 -5.81 15.75
C LEU A 29 -8.91 -4.84 16.19
N LEU A 30 -9.07 -3.72 15.48
CA LEU A 30 -10.10 -2.73 15.80
C LEU A 30 -11.52 -3.26 15.59
N HIS A 31 -11.75 -4.11 14.57
CA HIS A 31 -13.02 -4.79 14.37
C HIS A 31 -13.35 -5.71 15.56
N ASP A 32 -12.36 -6.49 16.02
CA ASP A 32 -12.52 -7.42 17.15
C ASP A 32 -12.76 -6.66 18.46
N GLU A 33 -12.24 -5.44 18.61
CA GLU A 33 -12.52 -4.51 19.70
C GLU A 33 -13.88 -3.79 19.56
N GLY A 34 -14.64 -4.10 18.51
CA GLY A 34 -16.02 -3.66 18.34
C GLY A 34 -16.22 -2.34 17.59
N PHE A 35 -15.19 -1.81 16.94
CA PHE A 35 -15.32 -0.65 16.05
C PHE A 35 -16.04 -1.03 14.75
N ASP A 36 -16.74 -0.06 14.14
CA ASP A 36 -17.31 -0.20 12.80
C ASP A 36 -16.25 0.14 11.76
N ILE A 37 -15.86 -0.86 10.97
CA ILE A 37 -14.75 -0.75 10.01
C ILE A 37 -15.28 -0.54 8.60
N SER A 38 -14.70 0.42 7.93
CA SER A 38 -14.96 0.71 6.51
C SER A 38 -13.66 0.85 5.73
N PHE A 39 -13.67 0.48 4.45
CA PHE A 39 -12.56 0.68 3.53
C PHE A 39 -12.99 1.55 2.35
N PHE A 40 -12.23 2.61 2.10
CA PHE A 40 -12.27 3.35 0.85
C PHE A 40 -11.17 2.79 -0.07
N ILE A 41 -11.60 2.05 -1.09
CA ILE A 41 -10.72 1.28 -1.98
C ILE A 41 -10.55 2.07 -3.27
N THR A 42 -9.32 2.39 -3.63
CA THR A 42 -9.02 3.22 -4.81
C THR A 42 -7.68 2.82 -5.43
N GLY A 43 -7.10 3.64 -6.27
CA GLY A 43 -5.75 3.45 -6.81
C GLY A 43 -5.61 2.19 -7.65
N MET A 44 -4.47 1.53 -7.51
CA MET A 44 -4.15 0.29 -8.23
C MET A 44 -5.12 -0.85 -7.94
N HIS A 45 -5.80 -0.85 -6.80
CA HIS A 45 -6.83 -1.84 -6.49
C HIS A 45 -7.93 -1.90 -7.56
N MET A 46 -8.22 -0.78 -8.21
CA MET A 46 -9.29 -0.67 -9.22
C MET A 46 -8.81 -1.08 -10.63
N MET A 47 -7.50 -1.22 -10.85
CA MET A 47 -6.92 -1.46 -12.18
C MET A 47 -6.74 -2.94 -12.49
N SER A 48 -7.29 -3.41 -13.61
CA SER A 48 -7.16 -4.80 -14.09
C SER A 48 -5.71 -5.19 -14.37
N LYS A 49 -4.88 -4.28 -14.84
CA LYS A 49 -3.45 -4.48 -15.10
C LYS A 49 -2.69 -4.98 -13.87
N TYR A 50 -3.10 -4.56 -12.67
CA TYR A 50 -2.52 -4.96 -11.39
C TYR A 50 -3.32 -6.05 -10.66
N GLY A 51 -4.24 -6.73 -11.39
CA GLY A 51 -4.99 -7.88 -10.89
C GLY A 51 -6.30 -7.54 -10.17
N LYS A 52 -6.80 -6.29 -10.28
CA LYS A 52 -8.05 -5.82 -9.66
C LYS A 52 -8.17 -6.25 -8.19
N THR A 53 -7.18 -5.85 -7.40
CA THR A 53 -6.95 -6.33 -6.04
C THR A 53 -7.96 -5.82 -5.01
N SER A 54 -8.92 -4.96 -5.41
CA SER A 54 -10.10 -4.64 -4.60
C SER A 54 -10.85 -5.89 -4.12
N ASN A 55 -10.82 -6.97 -4.92
CA ASN A 55 -11.40 -8.26 -4.53
C ASN A 55 -10.69 -8.91 -3.33
N GLU A 56 -9.43 -8.58 -3.07
CA GLU A 56 -8.72 -9.06 -1.87
C GLU A 56 -9.16 -8.28 -0.64
N VAL A 57 -9.30 -6.97 -0.76
CA VAL A 57 -9.80 -6.12 0.34
C VAL A 57 -11.20 -6.57 0.76
N LYS A 58 -12.07 -6.86 -0.21
CA LYS A 58 -13.45 -7.31 0.05
C LYS A 58 -13.58 -8.69 0.69
N LYS A 59 -12.48 -9.42 0.87
CA LYS A 59 -12.48 -10.66 1.67
C LYS A 59 -12.43 -10.40 3.17
N PHE A 60 -12.13 -9.19 3.60
CA PHE A 60 -12.20 -8.81 5.00
C PHE A 60 -13.65 -8.95 5.49
N LYS A 61 -13.85 -9.67 6.59
CA LYS A 61 -15.20 -9.95 7.12
C LYS A 61 -15.65 -8.85 8.06
N GLY A 62 -16.90 -8.42 7.93
CA GLY A 62 -17.52 -7.49 8.86
C GLY A 62 -17.20 -6.01 8.63
N ALA A 63 -16.66 -5.64 7.46
CA ALA A 63 -16.44 -4.25 7.09
C ALA A 63 -17.36 -3.79 5.95
N ASN A 64 -17.51 -2.48 5.81
CA ASN A 64 -18.14 -1.84 4.66
C ASN A 64 -17.08 -1.49 3.62
N PHE A 65 -17.42 -1.56 2.34
CA PHE A 65 -16.49 -1.35 1.23
C PHE A 65 -17.05 -0.32 0.25
N PHE A 66 -16.22 0.68 -0.07
CA PHE A 66 -16.50 1.72 -1.04
C PHE A 66 -15.40 1.73 -2.09
N GLU A 67 -15.76 1.44 -3.33
CA GLU A 67 -14.81 1.40 -4.45
C GLU A 67 -14.89 2.70 -5.24
N PHE A 68 -13.74 3.32 -5.50
CA PHE A 68 -13.64 4.55 -6.28
C PHE A 68 -12.50 4.46 -7.30
N GLU A 69 -12.83 4.58 -8.58
CA GLU A 69 -11.85 4.60 -9.67
C GLU A 69 -11.30 6.02 -9.85
N ASN A 70 -10.11 6.28 -9.29
CA ASN A 70 -9.46 7.59 -9.32
C ASN A 70 -8.49 7.78 -10.48
N GLN A 71 -8.16 6.73 -11.24
CA GLN A 71 -7.14 6.78 -12.26
C GLN A 71 -7.43 5.86 -13.44
N LYS A 72 -6.91 6.26 -14.59
CA LYS A 72 -6.82 5.45 -15.81
C LYS A 72 -5.35 5.23 -16.15
N GLU A 73 -5.10 4.31 -17.07
CA GLU A 73 -3.75 4.12 -17.60
C GLU A 73 -3.23 5.44 -18.20
N ASN A 74 -1.99 5.80 -17.86
CA ASN A 74 -1.30 7.03 -18.26
C ASN A 74 -1.82 8.36 -17.66
N ASP A 75 -2.71 8.33 -16.67
CA ASP A 75 -3.00 9.54 -15.90
C ASP A 75 -1.73 10.00 -15.15
N SER A 76 -1.46 11.29 -15.18
CA SER A 76 -0.37 11.88 -14.39
C SER A 76 -0.72 11.98 -12.91
N LEU A 77 0.29 12.08 -12.04
CA LEU A 77 0.09 12.09 -10.59
C LEU A 77 -0.85 13.21 -10.12
N GLU A 78 -0.74 14.40 -10.72
CA GLU A 78 -1.60 15.54 -10.38
C GLU A 78 -3.07 15.32 -10.81
N VAL A 79 -3.30 14.58 -11.88
CA VAL A 79 -4.65 14.20 -12.32
C VAL A 79 -5.24 13.16 -11.35
N ILE A 80 -4.45 12.17 -10.96
CA ILE A 80 -4.84 11.17 -9.97
C ILE A 80 -5.15 11.84 -8.63
N LEU A 81 -4.29 12.76 -8.17
CA LEU A 81 -4.51 13.55 -6.94
C LEU A 81 -5.85 14.28 -7.00
N THR A 82 -6.09 15.02 -8.09
CA THR A 82 -7.30 15.82 -8.25
C THR A 82 -8.56 14.96 -8.22
N LYS A 83 -8.57 13.85 -8.97
CA LYS A 83 -9.71 12.93 -8.99
C LYS A 83 -9.95 12.31 -7.61
N THR A 84 -8.88 11.93 -6.90
CA THR A 84 -8.99 11.33 -5.57
C THR A 84 -9.53 12.33 -4.55
N ILE A 85 -9.07 13.59 -4.59
CA ILE A 85 -9.59 14.67 -3.73
C ILE A 85 -11.10 14.84 -3.95
N LEU A 86 -11.55 14.93 -5.20
CA LEU A 86 -12.96 15.10 -5.52
C LEU A 86 -13.80 13.92 -5.01
N GLY A 87 -13.46 12.70 -5.42
CA GLY A 87 -14.24 11.51 -5.05
C GLY A 87 -14.22 11.23 -3.54
N PHE A 88 -13.08 11.43 -2.87
CA PHE A 88 -13.03 11.27 -1.43
C PHE A 88 -13.77 12.39 -0.69
N SER A 89 -13.75 13.61 -1.21
CA SER A 89 -14.51 14.73 -0.63
C SER A 89 -16.03 14.52 -0.72
N GLU A 90 -16.52 13.96 -1.83
CA GLU A 90 -17.93 13.58 -2.00
C GLU A 90 -18.31 12.46 -1.03
N PHE A 91 -17.50 11.39 -0.99
CA PHE A 91 -17.71 10.28 -0.07
C PHE A 91 -17.80 10.73 1.39
N ILE A 92 -16.87 11.56 1.86
CA ILE A 92 -16.81 12.06 3.24
C ILE A 92 -17.98 13.01 3.57
N ALA A 93 -18.56 13.67 2.59
CA ALA A 93 -19.74 14.52 2.83
C ALA A 93 -20.96 13.70 3.29
N GLU A 94 -21.08 12.49 2.79
CA GLU A 94 -22.17 11.55 3.12
C GLU A 94 -21.80 10.61 4.28
N ASN A 95 -20.54 10.22 4.38
CA ASN A 95 -20.03 9.26 5.34
C ASN A 95 -19.05 9.96 6.30
N LYS A 96 -19.44 10.16 7.55
CA LYS A 96 -18.66 10.91 8.55
C LYS A 96 -17.99 9.94 9.54
N PRO A 97 -16.81 9.38 9.23
CA PRO A 97 -16.10 8.51 10.14
C PRO A 97 -15.56 9.30 11.36
N ASP A 98 -15.47 8.63 12.52
CA ASP A 98 -14.84 9.20 13.70
C ASP A 98 -13.31 9.34 13.53
N LEU A 99 -12.70 8.45 12.73
CA LEU A 99 -11.28 8.45 12.42
C LEU A 99 -11.05 7.93 10.99
N VAL A 100 -10.14 8.57 10.27
CA VAL A 100 -9.60 8.09 9.00
C VAL A 100 -8.17 7.61 9.21
N VAL A 101 -7.87 6.37 8.81
CA VAL A 101 -6.53 5.79 8.86
C VAL A 101 -5.90 5.87 7.47
N ILE A 102 -4.74 6.50 7.40
CA ILE A 102 -3.98 6.81 6.18
C ILE A 102 -2.59 6.20 6.33
N HIS A 103 -2.14 5.43 5.35
CA HIS A 103 -0.85 4.77 5.38
C HIS A 103 0.11 5.36 4.35
N GLY A 104 1.36 5.58 4.76
CA GLY A 104 2.51 5.80 3.87
C GLY A 104 2.48 7.13 3.11
N ASP A 105 2.76 7.04 1.82
CA ASP A 105 3.24 8.16 1.01
C ASP A 105 2.65 8.25 -0.39
N ARG A 106 1.66 7.41 -0.70
CA ARG A 106 1.06 7.42 -2.02
C ARG A 106 0.19 8.65 -2.24
N ILE A 107 -0.04 8.95 -3.50
CA ILE A 107 -0.83 10.12 -3.92
C ILE A 107 -2.27 10.07 -3.39
N GLU A 108 -2.83 8.86 -3.25
CA GLU A 108 -4.16 8.63 -2.67
C GLU A 108 -4.19 8.98 -1.18
N ALA A 109 -3.09 8.67 -0.47
CA ALA A 109 -2.91 9.02 0.94
C ALA A 109 -2.85 10.55 1.11
N LEU A 110 -2.12 11.23 0.21
CA LEU A 110 -2.03 12.70 0.20
C LEU A 110 -3.41 13.33 -0.05
N ALA A 111 -4.15 12.84 -1.02
CA ALA A 111 -5.50 13.32 -1.30
C ALA A 111 -6.41 13.23 -0.07
N ALA A 112 -6.37 12.08 0.60
CA ALA A 112 -7.19 11.82 1.78
C ALA A 112 -6.80 12.69 2.96
N SER A 113 -5.50 12.86 3.24
CA SER A 113 -5.02 13.71 4.33
C SER A 113 -5.37 15.18 4.10
N LEU A 114 -5.30 15.67 2.85
CA LEU A 114 -5.78 17.01 2.48
C LEU A 114 -7.27 17.19 2.78
N VAL A 115 -8.11 16.27 2.34
CA VAL A 115 -9.56 16.35 2.57
C VAL A 115 -9.87 16.27 4.06
N CYS A 116 -9.25 15.35 4.80
CA CYS A 116 -9.45 15.24 6.25
C CYS A 116 -9.08 16.54 6.97
N SER A 117 -7.92 17.11 6.64
CA SER A 117 -7.46 18.37 7.24
C SER A 117 -8.41 19.52 6.95
N MET A 118 -8.84 19.71 5.69
CA MET A 118 -9.78 20.78 5.29
C MET A 118 -11.15 20.65 5.93
N LYS A 119 -11.60 19.42 6.18
CA LYS A 119 -12.92 19.13 6.76
C LYS A 119 -12.90 18.91 8.27
N TYR A 120 -11.74 19.10 8.92
CA TYR A 120 -11.55 18.90 10.37
C TYR A 120 -11.91 17.48 10.83
N ILE A 121 -11.63 16.47 9.98
CA ILE A 121 -11.82 15.06 10.31
C ILE A 121 -10.53 14.54 10.94
N ARG A 122 -10.67 13.85 12.07
CA ARG A 122 -9.52 13.20 12.71
C ARG A 122 -8.91 12.18 11.78
N SER A 123 -7.59 12.23 11.63
CA SER A 123 -6.86 11.29 10.80
C SER A 123 -5.60 10.79 11.50
N ALA A 124 -5.28 9.53 11.27
CA ALA A 124 -4.09 8.87 11.78
C ALA A 124 -3.18 8.48 10.61
N HIS A 125 -1.93 8.91 10.65
CA HIS A 125 -0.91 8.56 9.67
C HIS A 125 -0.06 7.40 10.17
N ILE A 126 -0.04 6.30 9.40
CA ILE A 126 0.78 5.11 9.67
C ILE A 126 2.07 5.21 8.84
N GLU A 127 3.21 4.90 9.47
CA GLU A 127 4.57 4.94 8.88
C GLU A 127 5.01 6.33 8.43
N GLY A 128 4.61 7.39 9.15
CA GLY A 128 5.20 8.71 9.03
C GLY A 128 6.66 8.74 9.51
N GLY A 129 7.43 9.73 9.04
CA GLY A 129 8.81 9.97 9.49
C GLY A 129 9.88 9.07 8.84
N GLU A 130 9.52 8.15 7.96
CA GLU A 130 10.49 7.41 7.17
C GLU A 130 11.07 8.27 6.04
N ILE A 131 12.29 7.93 5.57
CA ILE A 131 12.98 8.62 4.47
C ILE A 131 13.20 7.67 3.31
N SER A 132 13.08 8.16 2.09
CA SER A 132 13.25 7.36 0.86
C SER A 132 14.01 8.08 -0.25
N GLY A 133 14.27 9.39 -0.12
CA GLY A 133 15.01 10.17 -1.11
C GLY A 133 14.26 10.39 -2.44
N SER A 134 12.96 10.16 -2.47
CA SER A 134 12.09 10.34 -3.64
C SER A 134 10.98 11.35 -3.35
N ILE A 135 10.13 11.64 -4.34
CA ILE A 135 8.94 12.48 -4.16
C ILE A 135 7.98 11.88 -3.11
N ASP A 136 7.98 10.56 -2.94
CA ASP A 136 7.16 9.86 -1.96
C ASP A 136 7.50 10.31 -0.53
N GLU A 137 8.79 10.58 -0.25
CA GLU A 137 9.19 11.15 1.04
C GLU A 137 8.53 12.49 1.30
N CYS A 138 8.47 13.35 0.28
CA CYS A 138 7.79 14.64 0.37
C CYS A 138 6.31 14.44 0.69
N PHE A 139 5.63 13.53 -0.02
CA PHE A 139 4.21 13.21 0.22
C PHE A 139 3.99 12.63 1.61
N ARG A 140 4.89 11.74 2.07
CA ARG A 140 4.85 11.19 3.44
C ARG A 140 4.93 12.29 4.50
N HIS A 141 5.83 13.24 4.33
CA HIS A 141 5.95 14.36 5.26
C HIS A 141 4.75 15.31 5.20
N CYS A 142 4.18 15.54 4.01
CA CYS A 142 2.91 16.26 3.87
C CYS A 142 1.78 15.54 4.61
N ASN A 143 1.63 14.22 4.45
CA ASN A 143 0.63 13.43 5.17
C ASN A 143 0.80 13.56 6.69
N THR A 144 2.04 13.49 7.19
CA THR A 144 2.35 13.74 8.60
C THR A 144 1.83 15.10 9.05
N LYS A 145 2.08 16.17 8.29
CA LYS A 145 1.64 17.53 8.66
C LYS A 145 0.12 17.73 8.62
N LEU A 146 -0.58 16.95 7.79
CA LEU A 146 -2.02 17.08 7.60
C LEU A 146 -2.84 16.19 8.55
N CYS A 147 -2.23 15.14 9.10
CA CYS A 147 -2.86 14.22 10.04
C CYS A 147 -2.73 14.69 11.49
N THR A 148 -3.60 14.17 12.35
CA THR A 148 -3.69 14.59 13.76
C THR A 148 -3.01 13.62 14.73
N THR A 149 -2.72 12.40 14.30
CA THR A 149 -2.12 11.33 15.09
C THR A 149 -1.13 10.56 14.23
N HIS A 150 -0.02 10.12 14.80
CA HIS A 150 1.09 9.53 14.05
C HIS A 150 1.52 8.21 14.70
N PHE A 151 1.40 7.13 13.95
CA PHE A 151 1.88 5.81 14.31
C PHE A 151 3.13 5.50 13.48
N VAL A 152 4.28 5.44 14.13
CA VAL A 152 5.59 5.37 13.47
C VAL A 152 6.27 4.03 13.74
N SER A 153 7.15 3.60 12.83
CA SER A 153 7.81 2.30 12.89
C SER A 153 9.00 2.26 13.85
N SER A 154 9.60 3.41 14.18
CA SER A 154 10.81 3.48 14.97
C SER A 154 10.95 4.79 15.74
N GLU A 155 11.83 4.81 16.76
CA GLU A 155 12.18 6.04 17.48
C GLU A 155 12.86 7.07 16.56
N LEU A 156 13.59 6.64 15.53
CA LEU A 156 14.16 7.57 14.54
C LEU A 156 13.07 8.25 13.72
N ALA A 157 12.05 7.53 13.34
CA ALA A 157 10.88 8.07 12.65
C ALA A 157 10.10 9.00 13.59
N ALA A 158 9.89 8.64 14.87
CA ALA A 158 9.27 9.49 15.88
C ALA A 158 9.99 10.84 16.03
N ASN A 159 11.31 10.81 16.14
CA ASN A 159 12.11 12.02 16.26
C ASN A 159 12.00 12.92 15.03
N ARG A 160 11.91 12.35 13.81
CA ARG A 160 11.68 13.12 12.58
C ARG A 160 10.29 13.76 12.56
N VAL A 161 9.27 12.99 12.91
CA VAL A 161 7.90 13.52 13.01
C VAL A 161 7.82 14.66 14.01
N GLN A 162 8.48 14.53 15.16
CA GLN A 162 8.59 15.63 16.14
C GLN A 162 9.35 16.82 15.55
N SER A 163 10.42 16.60 14.79
CA SER A 163 11.19 17.67 14.14
C SER A 163 10.40 18.39 13.05
N LEU A 164 9.42 17.74 12.44
CA LEU A 164 8.45 18.37 11.54
C LEU A 164 7.44 19.26 12.28
N GLY A 165 7.51 19.31 13.61
CA GLY A 165 6.68 20.18 14.46
C GLY A 165 5.43 19.51 15.00
N GLU A 166 5.34 18.17 14.96
CA GLU A 166 4.22 17.44 15.57
C GLU A 166 4.42 17.33 17.10
N GLN A 167 3.31 17.32 17.82
CA GLN A 167 3.34 17.23 19.28
C GLN A 167 3.74 15.83 19.73
N LYS A 168 4.65 15.72 20.70
CA LYS A 168 5.10 14.42 21.22
C LYS A 168 3.94 13.50 21.66
N GLY A 169 2.88 14.08 22.24
CA GLY A 169 1.70 13.33 22.70
C GLY A 169 0.81 12.77 21.58
N SER A 170 1.04 13.16 20.33
CA SER A 170 0.33 12.61 19.15
C SER A 170 1.15 11.56 18.38
N ILE A 171 2.37 11.23 18.85
CA ILE A 171 3.30 10.33 18.18
C ILE A 171 3.42 9.04 18.99
N PHE A 172 3.17 7.91 18.35
CA PHE A 172 3.21 6.58 18.96
C PHE A 172 4.13 5.67 18.14
N THR A 173 5.18 5.13 18.76
CA THR A 173 6.06 4.14 18.14
C THR A 173 5.43 2.76 18.30
N ILE A 174 4.99 2.15 17.18
CA ILE A 174 4.28 0.87 17.17
C ILE A 174 5.04 -0.25 16.43
N GLY A 175 6.14 0.06 15.79
CA GLY A 175 6.78 -0.85 14.82
C GLY A 175 6.06 -0.80 13.47
N SER A 176 6.43 -1.74 12.58
CA SER A 176 5.74 -1.89 11.29
C SER A 176 4.62 -2.93 11.42
N PRO A 177 3.35 -2.58 11.12
CA PRO A 177 2.21 -3.50 11.28
C PRO A 177 2.32 -4.77 10.43
N GLU A 178 3.08 -4.75 9.34
CA GLU A 178 3.29 -5.93 8.51
C GLU A 178 4.05 -7.06 9.22
N LEU A 179 4.83 -6.74 10.25
CA LEU A 179 5.58 -7.74 11.01
C LEU A 179 4.65 -8.68 11.79
N ASP A 180 3.47 -8.21 12.18
CA ASP A 180 2.48 -9.04 12.86
C ASP A 180 2.02 -10.20 11.99
N ILE A 181 1.89 -9.97 10.68
CA ILE A 181 1.51 -11.02 9.72
C ILE A 181 2.59 -12.12 9.62
N HIS A 182 3.87 -11.74 9.73
CA HIS A 182 4.98 -12.71 9.73
C HIS A 182 5.02 -13.54 11.01
N ASN A 183 4.54 -12.99 12.12
CA ASN A 183 4.54 -13.65 13.42
C ASN A 183 3.26 -14.48 13.67
N GLU A 184 2.18 -14.24 12.91
CA GLU A 184 0.97 -15.08 12.98
C GLU A 184 1.28 -16.47 12.43
N GLU A 185 0.90 -17.52 13.17
CA GLU A 185 0.88 -18.89 12.64
C GLU A 185 0.01 -18.92 11.38
N SER A 186 0.61 -19.29 10.26
CA SER A 186 -0.09 -19.38 8.99
C SER A 186 -0.47 -20.82 8.70
N ASP A 187 -1.76 -21.07 8.47
CA ASP A 187 -2.24 -22.35 7.94
C ASP A 187 -1.80 -22.59 6.47
N LEU A 188 -1.12 -21.62 5.86
CA LEU A 188 -0.68 -21.68 4.48
C LEU A 188 0.67 -22.41 4.38
N SER A 189 0.70 -23.50 3.62
CA SER A 189 1.94 -24.16 3.27
C SER A 189 2.57 -23.53 2.02
N ILE A 190 3.89 -23.62 1.88
CA ILE A 190 4.61 -23.24 0.66
C ILE A 190 4.07 -23.98 -0.58
N ILE A 191 3.58 -25.22 -0.40
CA ILE A 191 2.97 -26.03 -1.46
C ILE A 191 1.69 -25.37 -1.97
N ASP A 192 0.83 -24.91 -1.07
CA ASP A 192 -0.43 -24.24 -1.42
C ASP A 192 -0.17 -22.91 -2.14
N VAL A 193 0.83 -22.16 -1.67
CA VAL A 193 1.26 -20.91 -2.31
C VAL A 193 1.80 -21.17 -3.71
N LYS A 194 2.70 -22.14 -3.89
CA LYS A 194 3.21 -22.53 -5.20
C LYS A 194 2.09 -22.96 -6.15
N LYS A 195 1.15 -23.77 -5.68
CA LYS A 195 -0.02 -24.18 -6.46
C LYS A 195 -0.89 -22.99 -6.88
N ARG A 196 -1.19 -22.09 -5.95
CA ARG A 196 -2.02 -20.90 -6.19
C ARG A 196 -1.45 -19.99 -7.28
N TYR A 197 -0.12 -19.79 -7.27
CA TYR A 197 0.57 -18.92 -8.24
C TYR A 197 1.17 -19.69 -9.42
N SER A 198 0.91 -21.01 -9.52
CA SER A 198 1.46 -21.88 -10.56
C SER A 198 3.00 -21.76 -10.64
N ILE A 199 3.65 -21.86 -9.49
CA ILE A 199 5.11 -21.83 -9.35
C ILE A 199 5.61 -23.27 -9.42
N ASN A 200 6.27 -23.63 -10.53
CA ASN A 200 6.78 -24.98 -10.77
C ASN A 200 8.30 -25.08 -10.54
N PHE A 201 8.86 -24.18 -9.75
CA PHE A 201 10.28 -24.14 -9.41
C PHE A 201 10.49 -24.73 -8.02
N ASP A 202 11.46 -25.63 -7.86
CA ASP A 202 11.83 -26.17 -6.55
C ASP A 202 12.67 -25.16 -5.77
N GLU A 203 13.72 -24.65 -6.43
CA GLU A 203 14.58 -23.58 -5.91
C GLU A 203 14.47 -22.34 -6.79
N TYR A 204 14.40 -21.17 -6.18
CA TYR A 204 14.31 -19.92 -6.90
C TYR A 204 14.76 -18.73 -6.05
N GLY A 205 15.20 -17.69 -6.72
CA GLY A 205 15.33 -16.36 -6.12
C GLY A 205 14.05 -15.53 -6.31
N ILE A 206 13.87 -14.53 -5.46
CA ILE A 206 12.79 -13.55 -5.62
C ILE A 206 13.41 -12.24 -6.11
N VAL A 207 12.79 -11.63 -7.10
CA VAL A 207 13.20 -10.34 -7.67
C VAL A 207 12.06 -9.36 -7.52
N ILE A 208 12.34 -8.25 -6.83
CA ILE A 208 11.46 -7.09 -6.72
C ILE A 208 12.29 -5.89 -7.18
N PHE A 209 11.87 -5.26 -8.27
CA PHE A 209 12.57 -4.12 -8.83
C PHE A 209 11.57 -3.03 -9.22
N HIS A 210 11.68 -1.88 -8.56
CA HIS A 210 10.83 -0.73 -8.78
C HIS A 210 11.63 0.42 -9.42
N PRO A 211 11.00 1.29 -10.23
CA PRO A 211 11.68 2.45 -10.75
C PRO A 211 12.00 3.45 -9.64
N VAL A 212 13.14 4.11 -9.75
CA VAL A 212 13.43 5.35 -9.01
C VAL A 212 12.93 6.50 -9.87
N THR A 213 11.92 7.23 -9.39
CA THR A 213 11.20 8.24 -10.19
C THR A 213 12.08 9.40 -10.67
N SER A 214 13.20 9.68 -9.97
CA SER A 214 14.19 10.67 -10.40
C SER A 214 15.15 10.15 -11.50
N GLU A 215 15.13 8.85 -11.82
CA GLU A 215 16.05 8.18 -12.75
C GLU A 215 15.32 7.53 -13.94
N ILE A 216 14.15 8.06 -14.31
CA ILE A 216 13.28 7.49 -15.37
C ILE A 216 14.03 7.27 -16.67
N ASP A 217 14.97 8.14 -17.04
CA ASP A 217 15.68 8.04 -18.32
C ASP A 217 16.57 6.79 -18.38
N THR A 218 17.15 6.36 -17.28
CA THR A 218 18.08 5.22 -17.20
C THR A 218 17.44 3.92 -16.73
N ILE A 219 16.17 3.93 -16.30
CA ILE A 219 15.49 2.78 -15.70
C ILE A 219 15.46 1.56 -16.64
N GLY A 220 15.32 1.78 -17.95
CA GLY A 220 15.38 0.72 -18.95
C GLY A 220 16.74 0.02 -18.99
N ASP A 221 17.82 0.77 -18.94
CA ASP A 221 19.19 0.25 -18.93
C ASP A 221 19.49 -0.48 -17.63
N GLN A 222 19.05 0.07 -16.49
CA GLN A 222 19.19 -0.57 -15.17
C GLN A 222 18.45 -1.91 -15.11
N ALA A 223 17.19 -1.96 -15.54
CA ALA A 223 16.42 -3.18 -15.60
C ALA A 223 17.05 -4.19 -16.58
N GLY A 224 17.49 -3.74 -17.75
CA GLY A 224 18.18 -4.55 -18.74
C GLY A 224 19.45 -5.19 -18.17
N ALA A 225 20.28 -4.42 -17.48
CA ALA A 225 21.50 -4.91 -16.83
C ALA A 225 21.19 -5.93 -15.73
N LEU A 226 20.20 -5.65 -14.86
CA LEU A 226 19.76 -6.56 -13.81
C LEU A 226 19.32 -7.92 -14.39
N PHE A 227 18.36 -7.91 -15.33
CA PHE A 227 17.80 -9.15 -15.86
C PHE A 227 18.80 -9.90 -16.75
N LYS A 228 19.74 -9.22 -17.41
CA LYS A 228 20.87 -9.85 -18.09
C LYS A 228 21.76 -10.62 -17.09
N ALA A 229 22.15 -9.97 -15.99
CA ALA A 229 22.97 -10.60 -14.97
C ALA A 229 22.27 -11.81 -14.34
N LEU A 230 20.96 -11.69 -14.02
CA LEU A 230 20.17 -12.80 -13.49
C LEU A 230 20.11 -13.99 -14.47
N LYS A 231 19.92 -13.73 -15.77
CA LYS A 231 19.91 -14.75 -16.81
C LYS A 231 21.24 -15.50 -16.91
N GLU A 232 22.36 -14.81 -16.75
CA GLU A 232 23.70 -15.41 -16.79
C GLU A 232 23.93 -16.41 -15.64
N THR A 233 23.24 -16.27 -14.51
CA THR A 233 23.31 -17.22 -13.39
C THR A 233 22.73 -18.61 -13.72
N LYS A 234 21.87 -18.71 -14.73
CA LYS A 234 21.08 -19.89 -15.09
C LYS A 234 20.19 -20.43 -13.97
N LYS A 235 19.94 -19.60 -12.94
CA LYS A 235 19.02 -19.91 -11.84
C LYS A 235 17.58 -19.49 -12.20
N LYS A 236 16.63 -19.99 -11.44
CA LYS A 236 15.20 -19.67 -11.60
C LYS A 236 14.80 -18.53 -10.69
N PHE A 237 13.89 -17.68 -11.14
CA PHE A 237 13.45 -16.50 -10.39
C PHE A 237 11.94 -16.30 -10.47
N ILE A 238 11.36 -15.92 -9.35
CA ILE A 238 10.01 -15.33 -9.28
C ILE A 238 10.20 -13.82 -9.29
N VAL A 239 9.63 -13.16 -10.30
CA VAL A 239 9.68 -11.72 -10.43
C VAL A 239 8.32 -11.14 -10.05
N ILE A 240 8.29 -10.31 -9.03
CA ILE A 240 7.11 -9.51 -8.71
C ILE A 240 7.16 -8.26 -9.57
N ALA A 241 6.13 -8.07 -10.39
CA ALA A 241 6.06 -6.93 -11.30
C ALA A 241 6.02 -5.60 -10.50
N PRO A 242 6.57 -4.52 -11.07
CA PRO A 242 6.56 -3.21 -10.42
C PRO A 242 5.13 -2.66 -10.27
N ASN A 243 4.99 -1.67 -9.41
CA ASN A 243 3.79 -0.86 -9.26
C ASN A 243 3.57 0.07 -10.48
N ASN A 244 2.70 1.09 -10.33
CA ASN A 244 2.37 2.06 -11.37
C ASN A 244 3.22 3.35 -11.33
N ASP A 245 4.35 3.35 -10.64
CA ASP A 245 5.21 4.53 -10.60
C ASP A 245 5.77 4.86 -12.00
N PRO A 246 6.05 6.14 -12.29
CA PRO A 246 6.62 6.56 -13.56
C PRO A 246 7.87 5.75 -13.92
N GLY A 247 7.96 5.25 -15.16
CA GLY A 247 9.05 4.40 -15.63
C GLY A 247 8.78 2.90 -15.54
N SER A 248 7.70 2.48 -14.88
CA SER A 248 7.35 1.05 -14.75
C SER A 248 7.10 0.39 -16.12
N GLU A 249 6.61 1.12 -17.11
CA GLU A 249 6.37 0.61 -18.47
C GLU A 249 7.66 0.12 -19.16
N LYS A 250 8.82 0.75 -18.87
CA LYS A 250 10.12 0.31 -19.38
C LYS A 250 10.53 -1.03 -18.77
N ILE A 251 10.25 -1.23 -17.48
CA ILE A 251 10.49 -2.51 -16.80
C ILE A 251 9.56 -3.58 -17.35
N PHE A 252 8.25 -3.31 -17.49
CA PHE A 252 7.29 -4.25 -18.07
C PHE A 252 7.71 -4.71 -19.48
N SER A 253 8.23 -3.81 -20.30
CA SER A 253 8.73 -4.13 -21.64
C SER A 253 9.84 -5.18 -21.60
N ILE A 254 10.75 -5.10 -20.62
CA ILE A 254 11.81 -6.09 -20.42
C ILE A 254 11.25 -7.39 -19.86
N LEU A 255 10.36 -7.33 -18.87
CA LEU A 255 9.75 -8.51 -18.27
C LEU A 255 9.04 -9.38 -19.31
N ASN A 256 8.38 -8.77 -20.29
CA ASN A 256 7.66 -9.48 -21.36
C ASN A 256 8.60 -10.27 -22.30
N LEU A 257 9.89 -9.96 -22.33
CA LEU A 257 10.90 -10.63 -23.14
C LEU A 257 11.65 -11.75 -22.40
N LEU A 258 11.39 -11.93 -21.09
CA LEU A 258 12.10 -12.92 -20.28
C LEU A 258 11.65 -14.37 -20.61
N ASP A 259 12.62 -15.28 -20.59
CA ASP A 259 12.37 -16.70 -20.78
C ASP A 259 11.60 -17.30 -19.59
N LYS A 260 10.39 -17.75 -19.86
CA LYS A 260 9.47 -18.34 -18.86
C LYS A 260 9.98 -19.63 -18.20
N ASN A 261 11.00 -20.28 -18.78
CA ASN A 261 11.63 -21.44 -18.16
C ASN A 261 12.51 -21.05 -16.93
N TYR A 262 12.98 -19.80 -16.90
CA TYR A 262 13.81 -19.28 -15.83
C TYR A 262 13.12 -18.20 -14.99
N PHE A 263 12.14 -17.51 -15.55
CA PHE A 263 11.47 -16.39 -14.90
C PHE A 263 9.96 -16.59 -14.82
N LYS A 264 9.43 -16.68 -13.62
CA LYS A 264 8.00 -16.65 -13.35
C LYS A 264 7.62 -15.23 -12.96
N ILE A 265 6.89 -14.53 -13.83
CA ILE A 265 6.44 -13.16 -13.56
C ILE A 265 5.06 -13.22 -12.92
N LEU A 266 4.91 -12.55 -11.81
CA LEU A 266 3.65 -12.38 -11.09
C LEU A 266 3.30 -10.89 -11.07
N PRO A 267 2.08 -10.50 -11.47
CA PRO A 267 1.66 -9.10 -11.44
C PRO A 267 1.65 -8.54 -10.02
N SER A 268 1.38 -9.37 -9.04
CA SER A 268 1.49 -9.09 -7.61
C SER A 268 1.30 -10.37 -6.81
N MET A 269 1.70 -10.38 -5.54
CA MET A 269 1.48 -11.49 -4.62
C MET A 269 0.81 -10.94 -3.34
N ARG A 270 -0.15 -11.70 -2.79
CA ARG A 270 -0.74 -11.36 -1.50
C ARG A 270 0.34 -11.42 -0.42
N PHE A 271 0.35 -10.45 0.50
CA PHE A 271 1.40 -10.33 1.51
C PHE A 271 1.58 -11.62 2.33
N ARG A 272 0.48 -12.19 2.88
CA ARG A 272 0.52 -13.49 3.57
C ARG A 272 1.12 -14.64 2.75
N ASN A 273 0.94 -14.64 1.44
CA ASN A 273 1.48 -15.68 0.56
C ASN A 273 2.96 -15.43 0.24
N PHE A 274 3.40 -14.18 0.31
CA PHE A 274 4.80 -13.79 0.14
C PHE A 274 5.63 -14.13 1.38
N SER A 275 5.00 -14.13 2.56
CA SER A 275 5.63 -14.37 3.87
C SER A 275 5.88 -15.85 4.19
N VAL A 276 5.32 -16.78 3.40
CA VAL A 276 5.51 -18.24 3.53
C VAL A 276 6.71 -18.71 2.72
#